data_eabf232a8407cbdcb8cc0bab75a20e95
#
_entry.id   eabf232a8407cbdcb8cc0bab75a20e95
#
_cell.length_a   1.000
_cell.length_b   1.000
_cell.length_c   1.000
_cell.angle_alpha   90.00
_cell.angle_beta   90.00
_cell.angle_gamma   90.00
#
_symmetry.space_group_name_H-M   'P 1'
#
loop_
_entity.id
_entity.type
_entity.pdbx_description
1 polymer ?
#
loop_
_entity_poly.entity_id
_entity_poly.type
_entity_poly.pdbx_seq_one_letter_code
_entity_poly.pdbx_strand_id
1 'polypeptide(L)'
;MGYEGSWSGMRKYLEKEMLADSIKGRVRYGCTHYPGMDSCKIFEVCIDDKYKKQFSWETLYADLGKKGYPKDERNWGQMVDYTERIPAEERDAHMCREFCDALAEYRNQDIKNSIESDNPIVRMFAVLDRRTGKRTLEKLKDNVTKQPEWLQAFYMLRLDAEGIQKI
;
A
#
# COMPACT_ATOMS: atom_id res chain seq x y z
N MET A 1 -14.76 8.01 -1.04
CA MET A 1 -13.37 7.59 -1.21
C MET A 1 -12.47 8.50 -0.40
N GLY A 2 -11.34 8.02 0.08
CA GLY A 2 -10.47 8.70 1.03
C GLY A 2 -9.68 9.91 0.50
N TYR A 3 -10.08 10.52 -0.60
CA TYR A 3 -9.44 11.72 -1.13
C TYR A 3 -10.47 12.63 -1.81
N GLU A 4 -10.21 13.92 -1.74
CA GLU A 4 -11.00 14.93 -2.43
C GLU A 4 -10.40 15.21 -3.81
N GLY A 5 -11.25 15.55 -4.76
CA GLY A 5 -10.85 15.87 -6.12
C GLY A 5 -10.68 14.64 -7.01
N SER A 6 -9.90 14.78 -8.08
CA SER A 6 -9.69 13.72 -9.06
C SER A 6 -8.55 12.79 -8.67
N TRP A 7 -8.60 11.56 -9.19
CA TRP A 7 -7.47 10.64 -9.06
C TRP A 7 -6.20 11.20 -9.72
N SER A 8 -6.32 11.87 -10.87
CA SER A 8 -5.16 12.52 -11.52
C SER A 8 -4.46 13.51 -10.60
N GLY A 9 -5.23 14.32 -9.87
CA GLY A 9 -4.69 15.27 -8.89
C GLY A 9 -4.02 14.55 -7.73
N MET A 10 -4.64 13.50 -7.21
CA MET A 10 -4.08 12.70 -6.12
C MET A 10 -2.80 11.97 -6.55
N ARG A 11 -2.80 11.39 -7.74
CA ARG A 11 -1.62 10.74 -8.30
C ARG A 11 -0.46 11.72 -8.43
N LYS A 12 -0.73 12.91 -8.97
CA LYS A 12 0.28 13.97 -9.09
C LYS A 12 0.84 14.36 -7.72
N TYR A 13 -0.03 14.53 -6.74
CA TYR A 13 0.37 14.81 -5.36
C TYR A 13 1.30 13.72 -4.82
N LEU A 14 0.92 12.46 -4.93
CA LEU A 14 1.71 11.34 -4.42
C LEU A 14 3.06 11.19 -5.15
N GLU A 15 3.07 11.27 -6.49
CA GLU A 15 4.26 10.99 -7.31
C GLU A 15 5.20 12.19 -7.44
N LYS A 16 4.69 13.41 -7.42
CA LYS A 16 5.49 14.63 -7.67
C LYS A 16 5.80 15.42 -6.41
N GLU A 17 4.88 15.45 -5.46
CA GLU A 17 5.05 16.29 -4.27
C GLU A 17 5.52 15.52 -3.05
N MET A 18 5.02 14.31 -2.84
CA MET A 18 5.26 13.58 -1.59
C MET A 18 6.35 12.50 -1.69
N LEU A 19 6.64 11.95 -2.85
CA LEU A 19 7.73 10.99 -2.98
C LEU A 19 9.07 11.61 -2.62
N ALA A 20 9.90 10.83 -1.93
CA ALA A 20 11.30 11.20 -1.71
C ALA A 20 12.03 11.40 -3.04
N ASP A 21 12.90 12.38 -3.10
CA ASP A 21 13.61 12.72 -4.34
C ASP A 21 14.43 11.56 -4.88
N SER A 22 14.98 10.73 -4.00
CA SER A 22 15.79 9.55 -4.37
C SER A 22 15.03 8.50 -5.17
N ILE A 23 13.69 8.49 -5.08
CA ILE A 23 12.85 7.48 -5.74
C ILE A 23 11.82 8.06 -6.71
N LYS A 24 11.89 9.37 -6.98
CA LYS A 24 11.00 10.00 -7.98
C LYS A 24 11.18 9.34 -9.34
N GLY A 25 10.06 9.06 -10.00
CA GLY A 25 10.04 8.34 -11.27
C GLY A 25 10.14 6.82 -11.16
N ARG A 26 10.48 6.29 -9.99
CA ARG A 26 10.60 4.85 -9.75
C ARG A 26 9.35 4.23 -9.14
N VAL A 27 8.53 5.03 -8.46
CA VAL A 27 7.26 4.58 -7.87
C VAL A 27 6.11 5.24 -8.62
N ARG A 28 5.16 4.43 -9.05
CA ARG A 28 3.95 4.89 -9.74
C ARG A 28 2.72 4.39 -9.03
N TYR A 29 1.75 5.27 -8.90
CA TYR A 29 0.42 4.96 -8.36
C TYR A 29 -0.57 4.91 -9.51
N GLY A 30 -1.29 3.80 -9.64
CA GLY A 30 -2.28 3.60 -10.68
C GLY A 30 -3.68 3.36 -10.12
N CYS A 31 -4.67 3.70 -10.90
CA CYS A 31 -6.07 3.38 -10.62
C CYS A 31 -6.76 2.99 -11.90
N THR A 32 -7.32 1.79 -11.93
CA THR A 32 -8.13 1.30 -13.04
C THR A 32 -9.56 1.11 -12.55
N HIS A 33 -10.51 1.54 -13.35
CA HIS A 33 -11.93 1.39 -13.06
C HIS A 33 -12.55 0.45 -14.08
N TYR A 34 -13.18 -0.62 -13.60
CA TYR A 34 -13.93 -1.56 -14.46
C TYR A 34 -15.42 -1.30 -14.30
N PRO A 35 -16.09 -0.74 -15.33
CA PRO A 35 -17.55 -0.61 -15.31
C PRO A 35 -18.18 -2.00 -15.33
N GLY A 36 -19.15 -2.24 -14.44
CA GLY A 36 -19.89 -3.51 -14.37
C GLY A 36 -19.57 -4.41 -13.20
N MET A 37 -18.52 -4.14 -12.44
CA MET A 37 -18.19 -4.84 -11.19
C MET A 37 -18.37 -3.89 -10.01
N ASP A 38 -19.61 -3.49 -9.72
CA ASP A 38 -19.99 -2.64 -8.58
C ASP A 38 -19.11 -1.39 -8.39
N SER A 39 -18.69 -0.77 -9.50
CA SER A 39 -17.81 0.41 -9.48
C SER A 39 -16.49 0.16 -8.74
N CYS A 40 -16.04 -1.09 -8.66
CA CYS A 40 -14.78 -1.42 -8.00
C CYS A 40 -13.61 -0.83 -8.76
N LYS A 41 -12.78 -0.09 -8.03
CA LYS A 41 -11.52 0.42 -8.53
C LYS A 41 -10.41 -0.55 -8.15
N ILE A 42 -9.38 -0.60 -9.00
CA ILE A 42 -8.16 -1.32 -8.72
C ILE A 42 -7.07 -0.28 -8.53
N PHE A 43 -6.54 -0.18 -7.32
CA PHE A 43 -5.36 0.65 -7.06
C PHE A 43 -4.11 -0.22 -7.16
N GLU A 44 -3.05 0.39 -7.64
CA GLU A 44 -1.79 -0.31 -7.83
C GLU A 44 -0.63 0.62 -7.48
N VAL A 45 0.35 0.09 -6.76
CA VAL A 45 1.61 0.78 -6.51
C VAL A 45 2.72 -0.06 -7.13
N CYS A 46 3.47 0.56 -8.03
CA CYS A 46 4.45 -0.11 -8.87
C CYS A 46 5.86 0.44 -8.63
N ILE A 47 6.84 -0.45 -8.51
CA ILE A 47 8.26 -0.11 -8.39
C ILE A 47 8.96 -0.51 -9.70
N ASP A 48 9.61 0.47 -10.35
CA ASP A 48 10.43 0.28 -11.56
C ASP A 48 9.71 -0.49 -12.69
N ASP A 49 8.39 -0.36 -12.76
CA ASP A 49 7.52 -1.08 -13.71
C ASP A 49 7.61 -2.61 -13.60
N LYS A 50 8.15 -3.13 -12.51
CA LYS A 50 8.39 -4.58 -12.31
C LYS A 50 7.63 -5.15 -11.13
N TYR A 51 7.79 -4.59 -9.94
CA TYR A 51 7.09 -5.05 -8.74
C TYR A 51 5.80 -4.26 -8.58
N LYS A 52 4.69 -4.99 -8.38
CA LYS A 52 3.36 -4.38 -8.28
C LYS A 52 2.64 -4.89 -7.04
N LYS A 53 2.13 -3.98 -6.24
CA LYS A 53 1.16 -4.29 -5.18
C LYS A 53 -0.20 -3.76 -5.63
N GLN A 54 -1.16 -4.66 -5.77
CA GLN A 54 -2.52 -4.34 -6.19
C GLN A 54 -3.47 -4.37 -5.00
N PHE A 55 -4.41 -3.44 -4.97
CA PHE A 55 -5.48 -3.32 -3.98
C PHE A 55 -6.80 -3.46 -4.70
N SER A 56 -7.39 -4.65 -4.65
CA SER A 56 -8.56 -4.97 -5.45
C SER A 56 -9.37 -6.11 -4.84
N TRP A 57 -10.62 -6.17 -5.26
CA TRP A 57 -11.52 -7.27 -4.96
C TRP A 57 -10.97 -8.61 -5.49
N GLU A 58 -10.39 -8.60 -6.68
CA GLU A 58 -9.84 -9.80 -7.32
C GLU A 58 -8.69 -10.41 -6.53
N THR A 59 -7.79 -9.59 -5.99
CA THR A 59 -6.67 -10.11 -5.18
C THR A 59 -7.18 -10.75 -3.90
N LEU A 60 -8.20 -10.17 -3.28
CA LEU A 60 -8.81 -10.72 -2.09
C LEU A 60 -9.54 -12.04 -2.38
N TYR A 61 -10.26 -12.11 -3.49
CA TYR A 61 -10.93 -13.32 -3.94
C TYR A 61 -9.92 -14.46 -4.19
N ALA A 62 -8.80 -14.14 -4.82
CA ALA A 62 -7.72 -15.10 -5.04
C ALA A 62 -7.09 -15.58 -3.73
N ASP A 63 -6.91 -14.67 -2.77
CA ASP A 63 -6.34 -15.00 -1.45
C ASP A 63 -7.25 -15.96 -0.67
N LEU A 64 -8.56 -15.76 -0.71
CA LEU A 64 -9.51 -16.69 -0.14
C LEU A 64 -9.35 -18.10 -0.74
N GLY A 65 -9.08 -18.19 -2.04
CA GLY A 65 -8.80 -19.45 -2.70
C GLY A 65 -7.56 -20.15 -2.16
N LYS A 66 -6.50 -19.41 -1.94
CA LYS A 66 -5.25 -19.91 -1.35
C LYS A 66 -5.45 -20.41 0.08
N LYS A 67 -6.41 -19.85 0.80
CA LYS A 67 -6.75 -20.23 2.17
C LYS A 67 -7.77 -21.38 2.25
N GLY A 68 -8.10 -22.00 1.12
CA GLY A 68 -8.94 -23.19 1.06
C GLY A 68 -10.44 -22.94 0.95
N TYR A 69 -10.89 -21.71 0.74
CA TYR A 69 -12.30 -21.44 0.48
C TYR A 69 -12.68 -21.94 -0.90
N PRO A 70 -13.70 -22.80 -1.03
CA PRO A 70 -14.17 -23.26 -2.33
C PRO A 70 -14.63 -22.08 -3.21
N LYS A 71 -14.48 -22.22 -4.53
CA LYS A 71 -14.77 -21.14 -5.47
C LYS A 71 -16.22 -20.67 -5.39
N ASP A 72 -17.15 -21.58 -5.19
CA ASP A 72 -18.60 -21.31 -5.09
C ASP A 72 -18.99 -20.66 -3.74
N GLU A 73 -18.14 -20.74 -2.73
CA GLU A 73 -18.34 -20.11 -1.43
C GLU A 73 -17.74 -18.71 -1.35
N ARG A 74 -16.86 -18.35 -2.29
CA ARG A 74 -16.21 -17.04 -2.29
C ARG A 74 -17.13 -15.98 -2.85
N ASN A 75 -17.59 -15.09 -1.99
CA ASN A 75 -18.50 -14.01 -2.36
C ASN A 75 -18.14 -12.71 -1.62
N TRP A 76 -18.82 -11.64 -1.96
CA TRP A 76 -18.59 -10.32 -1.38
C TRP A 76 -18.69 -10.33 0.15
N GLY A 77 -19.71 -10.98 0.70
CA GLY A 77 -19.92 -11.07 2.15
C GLY A 77 -18.75 -11.73 2.87
N GLN A 78 -18.24 -12.82 2.32
CA GLN A 78 -17.07 -13.51 2.88
C GLN A 78 -15.80 -12.66 2.78
N MET A 79 -15.60 -11.93 1.70
CA MET A 79 -14.46 -11.05 1.55
C MET A 79 -14.50 -9.89 2.54
N VAL A 80 -15.66 -9.30 2.75
CA VAL A 80 -15.85 -8.25 3.77
C VAL A 80 -15.58 -8.82 5.16
N ASP A 81 -16.16 -9.96 5.49
CA ASP A 81 -15.95 -10.64 6.76
C ASP A 81 -14.48 -10.97 7.01
N TYR A 82 -13.79 -11.45 5.97
CA TYR A 82 -12.36 -11.74 6.03
C TYR A 82 -11.53 -10.48 6.35
N THR A 83 -11.84 -9.35 5.69
CA THR A 83 -11.12 -8.09 5.94
C THR A 83 -11.43 -7.51 7.33
N GLU A 84 -12.60 -7.78 7.87
CA GLU A 84 -12.97 -7.33 9.21
C GLU A 84 -12.37 -8.18 10.33
N ARG A 85 -12.26 -9.50 10.10
CA ARG A 85 -11.73 -10.42 11.10
C ARG A 85 -10.22 -10.53 11.14
N ILE A 86 -9.56 -10.42 9.99
CA ILE A 86 -8.11 -10.57 9.90
C ILE A 86 -7.49 -9.19 9.71
N PRO A 87 -6.62 -8.73 10.63
CA PRO A 87 -5.97 -7.43 10.49
C PRO A 87 -5.19 -7.31 9.18
N ALA A 88 -5.13 -6.10 8.64
CA ALA A 88 -4.41 -5.81 7.39
C ALA A 88 -2.94 -6.28 7.45
N GLU A 89 -2.31 -6.20 8.62
CA GLU A 89 -0.94 -6.65 8.88
C GLU A 89 -0.73 -8.14 8.60
N GLU A 90 -1.76 -8.95 8.83
CA GLU A 90 -1.70 -10.41 8.70
C GLU A 90 -2.17 -10.90 7.33
N ARG A 91 -2.59 -10.00 6.45
CA ARG A 91 -3.10 -10.38 5.11
C ARG A 91 -2.14 -9.94 4.01
N ASP A 92 -2.04 -10.77 2.98
CA ASP A 92 -1.30 -10.44 1.76
C ASP A 92 -2.15 -9.67 0.76
N ALA A 93 -3.47 -9.81 0.84
CA ALA A 93 -4.42 -9.16 -0.07
C ALA A 93 -5.24 -8.09 0.65
N HIS A 94 -5.47 -6.99 -0.07
CA HIS A 94 -6.18 -5.82 0.46
C HIS A 94 -7.12 -5.25 -0.61
N MET A 95 -8.27 -4.74 -0.14
CA MET A 95 -9.28 -4.14 -1.03
C MET A 95 -8.93 -2.70 -1.40
N CYS A 96 -9.54 -2.22 -2.47
CA CYS A 96 -9.44 -0.82 -2.89
C CYS A 96 -9.89 0.16 -1.79
N ARG A 97 -10.91 -0.19 -1.01
CA ARG A 97 -11.36 0.64 0.11
C ARG A 97 -10.27 0.78 1.18
N GLU A 98 -9.53 -0.28 1.44
CA GLU A 98 -8.43 -0.25 2.40
C GLU A 98 -7.30 0.71 1.94
N PHE A 99 -7.03 0.75 0.65
CA PHE A 99 -6.10 1.73 0.07
C PHE A 99 -6.60 3.16 0.30
N CYS A 100 -7.86 3.43 0.01
CA CYS A 100 -8.45 4.76 0.19
C CYS A 100 -8.45 5.18 1.67
N ASP A 101 -8.83 4.28 2.58
CA ASP A 101 -8.85 4.57 4.01
C ASP A 101 -7.44 4.85 4.55
N ALA A 102 -6.46 4.07 4.11
CA ALA A 102 -5.06 4.27 4.48
C ALA A 102 -4.50 5.59 3.92
N LEU A 103 -4.87 5.94 2.69
CA LEU A 103 -4.48 7.22 2.09
C LEU A 103 -5.04 8.40 2.89
N ALA A 104 -6.31 8.31 3.34
CA ALA A 104 -6.93 9.30 4.17
C ALA A 104 -6.21 9.45 5.53
N GLU A 105 -5.89 8.34 6.18
CA GLU A 105 -5.14 8.34 7.44
C GLU A 105 -3.77 9.01 7.26
N TYR A 106 -3.02 8.59 6.25
CA TYR A 106 -1.70 9.16 5.93
C TYR A 106 -1.75 10.66 5.68
N ARG A 107 -2.78 11.14 5.01
CA ARG A 107 -2.91 12.59 4.71
C ARG A 107 -3.35 13.42 5.91
N ASN A 108 -4.00 12.82 6.91
CA ASN A 108 -4.60 13.52 8.04
C ASN A 108 -3.78 13.43 9.33
N GLN A 109 -2.59 12.86 9.29
CA GLN A 109 -1.71 12.78 10.45
C GLN A 109 -0.26 13.11 10.06
N ASP A 110 0.59 13.33 11.05
CA ASP A 110 2.00 13.61 10.78
C ASP A 110 2.75 12.36 10.30
N ILE A 111 3.91 12.60 9.69
CA ILE A 111 4.70 11.51 9.10
C ILE A 111 5.20 10.50 10.14
N LYS A 112 5.48 10.94 11.34
CA LYS A 112 5.93 10.06 12.42
C LYS A 112 4.83 9.05 12.78
N ASN A 113 3.59 9.52 12.92
CA ASN A 113 2.46 8.65 13.21
C ASN A 113 2.19 7.69 12.05
N SER A 114 2.38 8.14 10.82
CA SER A 114 2.21 7.28 9.65
C SER A 114 3.26 6.18 9.56
N ILE A 115 4.52 6.48 9.85
CA ILE A 115 5.58 5.46 9.81
C ILE A 115 5.45 4.43 10.94
N GLU A 116 4.82 4.82 12.05
CA GLU A 116 4.54 3.97 13.21
C GLU A 116 3.13 3.37 13.21
N SER A 117 2.33 3.61 12.18
CA SER A 117 0.95 3.13 12.10
C SER A 117 0.86 1.60 12.13
N ASP A 118 -0.18 1.09 12.78
CA ASP A 118 -0.50 -0.35 12.75
C ASP A 118 -0.97 -0.82 11.36
N ASN A 119 -1.38 0.13 10.51
CA ASN A 119 -1.83 -0.19 9.17
C ASN A 119 -0.62 -0.23 8.20
N PRO A 120 -0.31 -1.40 7.62
CA PRO A 120 0.86 -1.53 6.74
C PRO A 120 0.75 -0.70 5.46
N ILE A 121 -0.47 -0.39 5.00
CA ILE A 121 -0.67 0.45 3.82
C ILE A 121 -0.28 1.90 4.14
N VAL A 122 -0.60 2.37 5.33
CA VAL A 122 -0.18 3.70 5.80
C VAL A 122 1.34 3.77 5.89
N ARG A 123 1.99 2.72 6.43
CA ARG A 123 3.45 2.65 6.50
C ARG A 123 4.09 2.65 5.11
N MET A 124 3.44 2.03 4.13
CA MET A 124 3.90 2.08 2.72
C MET A 124 4.00 3.52 2.23
N PHE A 125 2.93 4.30 2.37
CA PHE A 125 2.96 5.71 2.00
C PHE A 125 4.06 6.47 2.74
N ALA A 126 4.22 6.20 4.02
CA ALA A 126 5.16 6.90 4.87
C ALA A 126 6.63 6.59 4.53
N VAL A 127 6.98 5.35 4.26
CA VAL A 127 8.36 4.99 3.90
C VAL A 127 8.77 5.60 2.57
N LEU A 128 7.82 5.79 1.66
CA LEU A 128 8.06 6.41 0.36
C LEU A 128 8.08 7.95 0.42
N ASP A 129 7.61 8.53 1.52
CA ASP A 129 7.43 9.97 1.68
C ASP A 129 8.76 10.69 1.94
N ARG A 130 8.94 11.83 1.27
CA ARG A 130 10.13 12.69 1.43
C ARG A 130 10.36 13.18 2.86
N ARG A 131 9.30 13.26 3.66
CA ARG A 131 9.38 13.73 5.05
C ARG A 131 9.95 12.68 6.02
N THR A 132 9.97 11.41 5.61
CA THR A 132 10.65 10.36 6.39
C THR A 132 12.14 10.52 6.20
N GLY A 133 12.81 11.07 7.21
CA GLY A 133 14.22 11.46 7.13
C GLY A 133 15.18 10.30 7.33
N LYS A 134 16.44 10.57 7.03
CA LYS A 134 17.52 9.57 7.06
C LYS A 134 17.66 8.91 8.43
N ARG A 135 17.55 9.67 9.52
CA ARG A 135 17.64 9.13 10.90
C ARG A 135 16.55 8.09 11.17
N THR A 136 15.32 8.35 10.71
CA THR A 136 14.21 7.40 10.83
C THR A 136 14.47 6.15 10.00
N LEU A 137 14.92 6.34 8.75
CA LEU A 137 15.24 5.22 7.86
C LEU A 137 16.34 4.33 8.42
N GLU A 138 17.39 4.91 9.06
CA GLU A 138 18.44 4.15 9.73
C GLU A 138 17.88 3.23 10.82
N LYS A 139 16.86 3.68 11.54
CA LYS A 139 16.19 2.85 12.54
C LYS A 139 15.34 1.75 11.93
N LEU A 140 14.79 1.99 10.74
CA LEU A 140 13.91 1.04 10.06
C LEU A 140 14.67 -0.13 9.41
N LYS A 141 15.96 0.03 9.11
CA LYS A 141 16.74 -1.00 8.42
C LYS A 141 16.71 -2.36 9.11
N ASP A 142 16.69 -2.37 10.44
CA ASP A 142 16.67 -3.60 11.23
C ASP A 142 15.27 -4.21 11.34
N ASN A 143 14.26 -3.51 10.86
CA ASN A 143 12.86 -3.93 10.94
C ASN A 143 12.26 -4.36 9.60
N VAL A 144 13.03 -4.33 8.52
CA VAL A 144 12.53 -4.66 7.17
C VAL A 144 11.96 -6.08 7.15
N THR A 145 12.68 -7.05 7.70
CA THR A 145 12.25 -8.46 7.70
C THR A 145 11.04 -8.72 8.59
N LYS A 146 10.70 -7.81 9.47
CA LYS A 146 9.50 -7.89 10.32
C LYS A 146 8.26 -7.35 9.62
N GLN A 147 8.43 -6.67 8.49
CA GLN A 147 7.30 -6.15 7.72
C GLN A 147 6.62 -7.29 6.95
N PRO A 148 5.32 -7.15 6.64
CA PRO A 148 4.67 -8.06 5.69
C PRO A 148 5.49 -8.19 4.40
N GLU A 149 5.54 -9.38 3.84
CA GLU A 149 6.40 -9.66 2.68
C GLU A 149 6.21 -8.65 1.54
N TRP A 150 4.95 -8.35 1.21
CA TRP A 150 4.65 -7.40 0.14
C TRP A 150 5.18 -5.98 0.40
N LEU A 151 5.28 -5.59 1.68
CA LEU A 151 5.73 -4.25 2.07
C LEU A 151 7.26 -4.13 2.08
N GLN A 152 7.97 -5.23 2.24
CA GLN A 152 9.42 -5.24 2.32
C GLN A 152 10.09 -4.62 1.08
N ALA A 153 9.52 -4.84 -0.09
CA ALA A 153 10.05 -4.29 -1.34
C ALA A 153 10.10 -2.75 -1.32
N PHE A 154 9.09 -2.12 -0.73
CA PHE A 154 9.03 -0.66 -0.61
C PHE A 154 10.05 -0.12 0.39
N TYR A 155 10.23 -0.80 1.51
CA TYR A 155 11.27 -0.45 2.49
C TYR A 155 12.66 -0.58 1.88
N MET A 156 12.93 -1.69 1.19
CA MET A 156 14.23 -1.93 0.55
C MET A 156 14.52 -0.89 -0.53
N LEU A 157 13.54 -0.55 -1.36
CA LEU A 157 13.67 0.49 -2.37
C LEU A 157 14.17 1.80 -1.75
N ARG A 158 13.48 2.25 -0.70
CA ARG A 158 13.80 3.53 -0.06
C ARG A 158 15.19 3.49 0.61
N LEU A 159 15.48 2.43 1.34
CA LEU A 159 16.77 2.28 2.02
C LEU A 159 17.93 2.24 1.03
N ASP A 160 17.80 1.46 -0.04
CA ASP A 160 18.82 1.36 -1.07
C ASP A 160 19.05 2.70 -1.77
N ALA A 161 17.95 3.40 -2.11
CA ALA A 161 18.02 4.71 -2.76
C ALA A 161 18.69 5.78 -1.89
N GLU A 162 18.60 5.66 -0.58
CA GLU A 162 19.25 6.58 0.37
C GLU A 162 20.67 6.11 0.78
N GLY A 163 21.15 5.02 0.22
CA GLY A 163 22.47 4.47 0.54
C GLY A 163 22.56 3.86 1.93
N ILE A 164 21.43 3.46 2.52
CA ILE A 164 21.40 2.84 3.85
C ILE A 164 21.48 1.33 3.68
N GLN A 165 22.59 0.75 4.12
CA GLN A 165 22.81 -0.69 3.99
C GLN A 165 22.08 -1.46 5.09
N LYS A 166 21.47 -2.56 4.68
CA LYS A 166 20.90 -3.54 5.58
C LYS A 166 22.04 -4.35 6.21
N ILE A 167 22.03 -4.43 7.52
CA ILE A 167 22.98 -5.30 8.23
C ILE A 167 22.44 -6.74 8.21
#